data_c6ad2dc4186f71b0ccbe76c21107fb65
#
_entry.id   c6ad2dc4186f71b0ccbe76c21107fb65
#
_cell.length_a   1.000
_cell.length_b   1.000
_cell.length_c   1.000
_cell.angle_alpha   90.00
_cell.angle_beta   90.00
_cell.angle_gamma   90.00
#
_symmetry.space_group_name_H-M   'P 1'
#
loop_
_entity.id
_entity.type
_entity.pdbx_description
1 polymer ?
#
loop_
_entity_poly.entity_id
_entity_poly.type
_entity_poly.pdbx_seq_one_letter_code
_entity_poly.pdbx_strand_id
1 'polypeptide(L)'
;PSPSIPHPVFNYEIFNDFKLGVSKLKYLIDLNGGTICYTAQLPKLNWTFVSDSTNVVLDYACNLARTHFAGRDYDVWYAVDVPLPYGPYKFYGLPGLIMKVEESTGLYIWEITSMQNAVQPIYEYTYEAEQKSSEIEAIKAITRLRKNPIRFLEQMGRHMSIKGTDGRFRPSTSIPNIPEQEYEPLEKY
;
A
#
# COMPACT_ATOMS: atom_id res chain seq x y z
N PRO A 1 -18.75 22.92 0.71
CA PRO A 1 -17.52 22.18 0.57
C PRO A 1 -17.75 20.78 1.08
N SER A 2 -17.74 19.80 0.19
CA SER A 2 -17.76 18.39 0.55
C SER A 2 -16.55 18.11 1.44
N PRO A 3 -16.69 17.37 2.54
CA PRO A 3 -15.54 16.98 3.32
C PRO A 3 -14.61 16.18 2.38
N SER A 4 -13.39 16.65 2.22
CA SER A 4 -12.36 15.92 1.53
C SER A 4 -12.23 14.55 2.20
N ILE A 5 -12.50 13.48 1.46
CA ILE A 5 -12.24 12.12 1.92
C ILE A 5 -10.74 12.09 2.25
N PRO A 6 -10.34 11.76 3.49
CA PRO A 6 -8.93 11.63 3.80
C PRO A 6 -8.32 10.63 2.82
N HIS A 7 -7.19 10.97 2.23
CA HIS A 7 -6.44 10.03 1.40
C HIS A 7 -6.32 8.69 2.13
N PRO A 8 -6.45 7.56 1.44
CA PRO A 8 -6.43 6.27 2.09
C PRO A 8 -5.14 6.13 2.90
N VAL A 9 -5.28 6.05 4.22
CA VAL A 9 -4.17 5.69 5.08
C VAL A 9 -3.77 4.28 4.67
N PHE A 10 -2.52 4.10 4.29
CA PHE A 10 -2.00 2.77 3.97
C PHE A 10 -1.88 1.97 5.27
N ASN A 11 -2.83 1.11 5.54
CA ASN A 11 -2.85 0.24 6.72
C ASN A 11 -2.11 -1.07 6.42
N TYR A 12 -0.90 -1.00 5.87
CA TYR A 12 -0.13 -2.20 5.61
C TYR A 12 1.34 -2.04 5.98
N GLU A 13 1.95 -3.15 6.33
CA GLU A 13 3.39 -3.31 6.48
C GLU A 13 3.91 -4.23 5.37
N ILE A 14 5.08 -3.90 4.83
CA ILE A 14 5.77 -4.73 3.86
C ILE A 14 7.16 -5.05 4.39
N PHE A 15 7.49 -6.32 4.37
CA PHE A 15 8.82 -6.82 4.63
C PHE A 15 9.35 -7.53 3.37
N ASN A 16 10.35 -6.91 2.73
CA ASN A 16 11.00 -7.46 1.55
C ASN A 16 12.28 -8.20 1.93
N ASP A 17 12.33 -9.49 1.64
CA ASP A 17 13.55 -10.29 1.72
C ASP A 17 14.15 -10.43 0.31
N PHE A 18 15.12 -9.58 0.01
CA PHE A 18 15.77 -9.55 -1.30
C PHE A 18 16.69 -10.76 -1.53
N LYS A 19 17.11 -11.46 -0.48
CA LYS A 19 17.91 -12.69 -0.61
C LYS A 19 17.05 -13.87 -1.03
N LEU A 20 15.87 -13.99 -0.44
CA LEU A 20 14.89 -15.01 -0.78
C LEU A 20 14.04 -14.63 -2.00
N GLY A 21 14.06 -13.36 -2.40
CA GLY A 21 13.23 -12.86 -3.50
C GLY A 21 11.74 -12.83 -3.18
N VAL A 22 11.38 -12.63 -1.92
CA VAL A 22 9.99 -12.63 -1.46
C VAL A 22 9.62 -11.34 -0.75
N SER A 23 8.36 -10.99 -0.85
CA SER A 23 7.71 -9.89 -0.12
C SER A 23 6.63 -10.45 0.77
N LYS A 24 6.66 -10.11 2.05
CA LYS A 24 5.59 -10.40 3.00
C LYS A 24 4.80 -9.11 3.21
N LEU A 25 3.51 -9.18 3.02
CA LEU A 25 2.61 -8.06 3.22
C LEU A 25 1.63 -8.38 4.34
N LYS A 26 1.45 -7.43 5.25
CA LYS A 26 0.51 -7.47 6.36
C LYS A 26 -0.41 -6.26 6.27
N TYR A 27 -1.67 -6.51 6.03
CA TYR A 27 -2.71 -5.49 5.99
C TYR A 27 -3.47 -5.48 7.31
N LEU A 28 -3.38 -4.36 8.02
CA LEU A 28 -4.05 -4.19 9.31
C LEU A 28 -5.52 -3.79 9.08
N ILE A 29 -6.43 -4.56 9.66
CA ILE A 29 -7.86 -4.26 9.64
C ILE A 29 -8.19 -3.48 10.90
N ASP A 30 -8.69 -2.26 10.74
CA ASP A 30 -9.12 -1.42 11.85
C ASP A 30 -10.22 -2.09 12.70
N LEU A 31 -10.47 -1.55 13.90
CA LEU A 31 -11.50 -2.04 14.82
C LEU A 31 -11.28 -3.48 15.32
N ASN A 32 -10.03 -3.84 15.58
CA ASN A 32 -9.63 -5.19 16.02
C ASN A 32 -10.05 -6.31 15.05
N GLY A 33 -10.12 -5.99 13.74
CA GLY A 33 -10.43 -6.95 12.68
C GLY A 33 -9.31 -7.97 12.41
N GLY A 34 -8.15 -7.79 13.05
CA GLY A 34 -6.98 -8.64 12.84
C GLY A 34 -6.11 -8.16 11.68
N THR A 35 -5.30 -9.06 11.15
CA THR A 35 -4.34 -8.74 10.10
C THR A 35 -4.44 -9.78 8.98
N ILE A 36 -4.59 -9.33 7.74
CA ILE A 36 -4.51 -10.19 6.56
C ILE A 36 -3.05 -10.23 6.10
N CYS A 37 -2.48 -11.44 6.03
CA CYS A 37 -1.08 -11.63 5.67
C CYS A 37 -0.94 -12.51 4.44
N TYR A 38 -0.02 -12.13 3.55
CA TYR A 38 0.39 -13.00 2.46
C TYR A 38 1.88 -12.86 2.15
N THR A 39 2.43 -13.86 1.50
CA THR A 39 3.79 -13.84 0.95
C THR A 39 3.70 -14.03 -0.54
N ALA A 40 4.38 -13.16 -1.29
CA ALA A 40 4.47 -13.20 -2.73
C ALA A 40 5.92 -13.17 -3.19
N GLN A 41 6.20 -13.60 -4.41
CA GLN A 41 7.48 -13.36 -5.04
C GLN A 41 7.67 -11.86 -5.30
N LEU A 42 8.89 -11.36 -5.08
CA LEU A 42 9.21 -10.00 -5.50
C LEU A 42 9.06 -9.89 -7.03
N PRO A 43 8.37 -8.87 -7.53
CA PRO A 43 8.14 -8.73 -8.96
C PRO A 43 9.45 -8.47 -9.70
N LYS A 44 9.58 -9.03 -10.89
CA LYS A 44 10.64 -8.63 -11.81
C LYS A 44 10.22 -7.36 -12.52
N LEU A 45 10.77 -6.22 -12.11
CA LEU A 45 10.48 -4.92 -12.71
C LEU A 45 11.35 -4.69 -13.96
N ASN A 46 10.71 -4.26 -15.03
CA ASN A 46 11.39 -3.86 -16.27
C ASN A 46 11.50 -2.33 -16.29
N TRP A 47 12.73 -1.84 -16.18
CA TRP A 47 13.02 -0.42 -16.11
C TRP A 47 13.31 0.18 -17.48
N THR A 48 12.67 1.29 -17.80
CA THR A 48 12.99 2.14 -18.95
C THR A 48 13.61 3.43 -18.42
N PHE A 49 14.89 3.64 -18.70
CA PHE A 49 15.61 4.85 -18.27
C PHE A 49 15.25 6.03 -19.18
N VAL A 50 14.96 7.17 -18.58
CA VAL A 50 14.60 8.41 -19.30
C VAL A 50 15.79 9.36 -19.27
N SER A 51 16.32 9.66 -20.43
CA SER A 51 17.43 10.64 -20.57
C SER A 51 16.91 12.05 -20.34
N ASP A 52 17.81 12.93 -19.88
CA ASP A 52 17.59 14.38 -19.73
C ASP A 52 16.43 14.79 -18.79
N SER A 53 15.99 13.87 -17.94
CA SER A 53 15.01 14.15 -16.88
C SER A 53 15.69 14.06 -15.51
N THR A 54 15.76 15.18 -14.82
CA THR A 54 16.35 15.27 -13.48
C THR A 54 15.38 15.91 -12.51
N ASN A 55 15.45 15.51 -11.26
CA ASN A 55 14.69 16.08 -10.14
C ASN A 55 15.60 16.14 -8.91
N VAL A 56 15.21 16.89 -7.90
CA VAL A 56 15.92 16.94 -6.61
C VAL A 56 14.95 16.51 -5.51
N VAL A 57 15.32 15.48 -4.75
CA VAL A 57 14.56 14.98 -3.59
C VAL A 57 15.50 14.88 -2.40
N LEU A 58 15.20 15.55 -1.28
CA LEU A 58 16.07 15.63 -0.10
C LEU A 58 17.52 16.03 -0.44
N ASP A 59 17.69 17.04 -1.31
CA ASP A 59 19.00 17.55 -1.79
C ASP A 59 19.82 16.55 -2.64
N TYR A 60 19.26 15.39 -3.00
CA TYR A 60 19.88 14.43 -3.92
C TYR A 60 19.40 14.65 -5.36
N ALA A 61 20.34 14.68 -6.29
CA ALA A 61 20.02 14.67 -7.71
C ALA A 61 19.48 13.27 -8.10
N CYS A 62 18.29 13.25 -8.68
CA CYS A 62 17.60 12.03 -9.06
C CYS A 62 17.41 11.95 -10.57
N ASN A 63 17.65 10.77 -11.13
CA ASN A 63 17.32 10.42 -12.50
C ASN A 63 15.95 9.76 -12.57
N LEU A 64 15.30 9.80 -13.75
CA LEU A 64 13.99 9.21 -13.98
C LEU A 64 14.12 7.82 -14.63
N ALA A 65 13.38 6.87 -14.09
CA ALA A 65 13.08 5.61 -14.76
C ALA A 65 11.57 5.34 -14.75
N ARG A 66 11.09 4.57 -15.71
CA ARG A 66 9.69 4.18 -15.83
C ARG A 66 9.53 2.68 -15.77
N THR A 67 8.42 2.24 -15.21
CA THR A 67 8.04 0.83 -15.22
C THR A 67 6.52 0.67 -15.27
N HIS A 68 6.09 -0.44 -15.88
CA HIS A 68 4.72 -0.92 -15.77
C HIS A 68 4.68 -2.04 -14.73
N PHE A 69 3.85 -1.90 -13.72
CA PHE A 69 3.73 -2.90 -12.66
C PHE A 69 2.29 -3.01 -12.17
N ALA A 70 1.77 -4.24 -12.05
CA ALA A 70 0.44 -4.54 -11.51
C ALA A 70 -0.69 -3.69 -12.13
N GLY A 71 -0.67 -3.55 -13.47
CA GLY A 71 -1.68 -2.83 -14.24
C GLY A 71 -1.61 -1.30 -14.15
N ARG A 72 -0.47 -0.75 -13.73
CA ARG A 72 -0.25 0.70 -13.60
C ARG A 72 1.12 1.10 -14.12
N ASP A 73 1.23 2.34 -14.60
CA ASP A 73 2.47 2.95 -15.03
C ASP A 73 3.02 3.87 -13.94
N TYR A 74 4.33 3.83 -13.74
CA TYR A 74 4.99 4.57 -12.68
C TYR A 74 6.19 5.36 -13.22
N ASP A 75 6.31 6.60 -12.80
CA ASP A 75 7.50 7.44 -12.87
C ASP A 75 8.28 7.29 -11.55
N VAL A 76 9.57 6.93 -11.64
CA VAL A 76 10.39 6.56 -10.49
C VAL A 76 11.69 7.36 -10.49
N TRP A 77 11.88 8.17 -9.47
CA TRP A 77 13.04 9.01 -9.27
C TRP A 77 14.04 8.34 -8.33
N TYR A 78 15.28 8.15 -8.76
CA TYR A 78 16.31 7.45 -8.00
C TYR A 78 17.62 8.21 -7.98
N ALA A 79 18.32 8.19 -6.83
CA ALA A 79 19.59 8.88 -6.61
C ALA A 79 20.75 7.88 -6.75
N VAL A 80 21.59 8.06 -7.77
CA VAL A 80 22.79 7.23 -8.02
C VAL A 80 23.84 7.43 -6.93
N ASP A 81 23.91 8.62 -6.35
CA ASP A 81 24.85 8.95 -5.25
C ASP A 81 24.58 8.15 -3.97
N VAL A 82 23.40 7.52 -3.87
CA VAL A 82 23.07 6.58 -2.80
C VAL A 82 22.95 5.17 -3.41
N PRO A 83 24.05 4.37 -3.45
CA PRO A 83 24.10 3.13 -4.23
C PRO A 83 23.39 1.96 -3.50
N LEU A 84 22.11 2.15 -3.17
CA LEU A 84 21.23 1.16 -2.56
C LEU A 84 20.08 0.86 -3.53
N PRO A 85 19.96 -0.37 -4.06
CA PRO A 85 18.96 -0.71 -5.07
C PRO A 85 17.57 -0.93 -4.48
N TYR A 86 17.17 -0.16 -3.47
CA TYR A 86 15.93 -0.33 -2.71
C TYR A 86 15.00 0.85 -2.89
N GLY A 87 13.71 0.64 -2.58
CA GLY A 87 12.69 1.67 -2.63
C GLY A 87 11.45 1.29 -1.83
N PRO A 88 10.40 2.13 -1.88
CA PRO A 88 9.13 1.87 -1.20
C PRO A 88 8.39 0.71 -1.86
N TYR A 89 7.48 0.12 -1.10
CA TYR A 89 6.60 -0.96 -1.55
C TYR A 89 7.39 -2.15 -2.14
N LYS A 90 7.12 -2.54 -3.38
CA LYS A 90 7.80 -3.61 -4.12
C LYS A 90 8.75 -3.04 -5.21
N PHE A 91 9.08 -1.75 -5.17
CA PHE A 91 9.98 -1.12 -6.14
C PHE A 91 11.44 -1.28 -5.71
N TYR A 92 12.28 -1.81 -6.61
CA TYR A 92 13.70 -2.05 -6.36
C TYR A 92 14.46 -2.31 -7.66
N GLY A 93 15.79 -2.42 -7.58
CA GLY A 93 16.63 -2.87 -8.70
C GLY A 93 17.14 -1.76 -9.62
N LEU A 94 16.94 -0.48 -9.28
CA LEU A 94 17.61 0.64 -9.93
C LEU A 94 19.05 0.81 -9.38
N PRO A 95 19.97 1.47 -10.11
CA PRO A 95 21.36 1.64 -9.70
C PRO A 95 21.56 2.69 -8.59
N GLY A 96 20.51 2.99 -7.82
CA GLY A 96 20.52 3.93 -6.71
C GLY A 96 19.22 3.85 -5.92
N LEU A 97 19.19 4.56 -4.76
CA LEU A 97 18.01 4.58 -3.89
C LEU A 97 16.84 5.25 -4.58
N ILE A 98 15.70 4.58 -4.57
CA ILE A 98 14.46 5.14 -5.09
C ILE A 98 13.94 6.16 -4.07
N MET A 99 13.95 7.42 -4.46
CA MET A 99 13.59 8.56 -3.62
C MET A 99 12.11 8.95 -3.76
N LYS A 100 11.53 8.76 -4.97
CA LYS A 100 10.12 9.04 -5.22
C LYS A 100 9.57 8.05 -6.24
N VAL A 101 8.35 7.62 -6.02
CA VAL A 101 7.55 6.82 -6.96
C VAL A 101 6.21 7.51 -7.12
N GLU A 102 5.78 7.74 -8.35
CA GLU A 102 4.52 8.40 -8.68
C GLU A 102 3.78 7.58 -9.75
N GLU A 103 2.57 7.18 -9.43
CA GLU A 103 1.70 6.50 -10.37
C GLU A 103 1.12 7.52 -11.37
N SER A 104 0.96 7.15 -12.64
CA SER A 104 0.64 8.05 -13.76
C SER A 104 -0.64 8.89 -13.58
N THR A 105 -1.61 8.43 -12.78
CA THR A 105 -2.82 9.19 -12.45
C THR A 105 -2.67 10.05 -11.19
N GLY A 106 -1.53 9.95 -10.48
CA GLY A 106 -1.29 10.64 -9.23
C GLY A 106 -2.04 10.07 -8.02
N LEU A 107 -2.69 8.91 -8.18
CA LEU A 107 -3.43 8.28 -7.08
C LEU A 107 -2.50 7.72 -5.99
N TYR A 108 -1.33 7.24 -6.39
CA TYR A 108 -0.33 6.67 -5.49
C TYR A 108 0.99 7.39 -5.65
N ILE A 109 1.46 7.98 -4.56
CA ILE A 109 2.75 8.67 -4.50
C ILE A 109 3.48 8.22 -3.24
N TRP A 110 4.74 7.80 -3.40
CA TRP A 110 5.67 7.60 -2.30
C TRP A 110 6.83 8.55 -2.49
N GLU A 111 7.16 9.30 -1.48
CA GLU A 111 8.29 10.23 -1.48
C GLU A 111 9.02 10.16 -0.15
N ILE A 112 10.33 10.02 -0.19
CA ILE A 112 11.14 10.01 1.01
C ILE A 112 11.17 11.42 1.62
N THR A 113 10.87 11.52 2.90
CA THR A 113 10.82 12.80 3.62
C THR A 113 12.01 13.00 4.55
N SER A 114 12.69 11.93 4.92
CA SER A 114 13.91 11.98 5.74
C SER A 114 14.74 10.73 5.55
N MET A 115 16.04 10.85 5.75
CA MET A 115 16.99 9.75 5.70
C MET A 115 18.01 9.91 6.82
N GLN A 116 18.27 8.83 7.55
CA GLN A 116 19.29 8.82 8.61
C GLN A 116 20.01 7.47 8.65
N ASN A 117 21.26 7.50 9.03
CA ASN A 117 22.00 6.28 9.31
C ASN A 117 21.58 5.71 10.66
N ALA A 118 21.11 4.47 10.67
CA ALA A 118 20.76 3.77 11.90
C ALA A 118 21.44 2.39 11.92
N VAL A 119 21.98 2.01 13.07
CA VAL A 119 22.62 0.69 13.30
C VAL A 119 21.63 -0.23 14.04
N GLN A 120 20.35 -0.14 13.72
CA GLN A 120 19.35 -0.98 14.34
C GLN A 120 18.90 -2.07 13.39
N PRO A 121 18.78 -3.33 13.84
CA PRO A 121 18.25 -4.39 13.01
C PRO A 121 16.76 -4.14 12.72
N ILE A 122 16.35 -4.49 11.49
CA ILE A 122 14.95 -4.44 11.09
C ILE A 122 14.33 -5.78 11.48
N TYR A 123 13.24 -5.72 12.26
CA TYR A 123 12.48 -6.89 12.67
C TYR A 123 11.13 -6.93 11.96
N GLU A 124 10.74 -8.13 11.54
CA GLU A 124 9.36 -8.40 11.14
C GLU A 124 8.49 -8.47 12.40
N TYR A 125 7.50 -7.60 12.52
CA TYR A 125 6.56 -7.65 13.63
C TYR A 125 5.50 -8.74 13.39
N THR A 126 5.16 -9.51 14.43
CA THR A 126 4.12 -10.55 14.38
C THR A 126 2.90 -10.09 15.18
N TYR A 127 1.74 -10.10 14.56
CA TYR A 127 0.47 -9.72 15.18
C TYR A 127 -0.23 -10.95 15.79
N GLU A 128 -0.98 -10.77 16.88
CA GLU A 128 -1.66 -11.88 17.57
C GLU A 128 -2.72 -12.58 16.71
N ALA A 129 -3.38 -11.85 15.80
CA ALA A 129 -4.47 -12.34 14.96
C ALA A 129 -4.12 -12.20 13.47
N GLU A 130 -3.13 -12.98 13.01
CA GLU A 130 -2.74 -13.03 11.60
C GLU A 130 -3.55 -14.08 10.83
N GLN A 131 -4.31 -13.63 9.84
CA GLN A 131 -4.97 -14.49 8.86
C GLN A 131 -4.07 -14.65 7.63
N LYS A 132 -3.45 -15.81 7.51
CA LYS A 132 -2.63 -16.15 6.33
C LYS A 132 -3.52 -16.47 5.14
N SER A 133 -3.16 -15.94 3.98
CA SER A 133 -3.92 -16.05 2.75
C SER A 133 -2.98 -16.16 1.54
N SER A 134 -3.50 -16.56 0.40
CA SER A 134 -2.81 -16.34 -0.87
C SER A 134 -2.88 -14.86 -1.25
N GLU A 135 -1.95 -14.40 -2.10
CA GLU A 135 -1.93 -13.00 -2.57
C GLU A 135 -3.28 -12.59 -3.20
N ILE A 136 -3.82 -13.44 -4.08
CA ILE A 136 -5.09 -13.15 -4.78
C ILE A 136 -6.27 -13.05 -3.80
N GLU A 137 -6.35 -13.95 -2.83
CA GLU A 137 -7.42 -13.91 -1.82
C GLU A 137 -7.27 -12.72 -0.89
N ALA A 138 -6.04 -12.39 -0.48
CA ALA A 138 -5.77 -11.21 0.32
C ALA A 138 -6.20 -9.93 -0.39
N ILE A 139 -5.82 -9.74 -1.66
CA ILE A 139 -6.20 -8.57 -2.46
C ILE A 139 -7.72 -8.49 -2.62
N LYS A 140 -8.40 -9.61 -2.89
CA LYS A 140 -9.87 -9.65 -2.94
C LYS A 140 -10.51 -9.26 -1.60
N ALA A 141 -9.98 -9.78 -0.48
CA ALA A 141 -10.48 -9.46 0.85
C ALA A 141 -10.28 -7.98 1.20
N ILE A 142 -9.09 -7.44 0.93
CA ILE A 142 -8.76 -6.02 1.12
C ILE A 142 -9.67 -5.13 0.25
N THR A 143 -9.90 -5.52 -0.99
CA THR A 143 -10.80 -4.78 -1.89
C THR A 143 -12.24 -4.75 -1.37
N ARG A 144 -12.76 -5.89 -0.87
CA ARG A 144 -14.11 -5.94 -0.25
C ARG A 144 -14.17 -5.08 1.00
N LEU A 145 -13.16 -5.18 1.86
CA LEU A 145 -13.05 -4.36 3.07
C LEU A 145 -13.08 -2.86 2.72
N ARG A 146 -12.28 -2.44 1.74
CA ARG A 146 -12.18 -1.04 1.34
C ARG A 146 -13.46 -0.51 0.70
N LYS A 147 -14.10 -1.32 -0.13
CA LYS A 147 -15.39 -0.94 -0.75
C LYS A 147 -16.52 -0.85 0.26
N ASN A 148 -16.60 -1.80 1.18
CA ASN A 148 -17.66 -1.84 2.19
C ASN A 148 -17.18 -2.39 3.53
N PRO A 149 -16.49 -1.57 4.35
CA PRO A 149 -15.91 -2.02 5.60
C PRO A 149 -16.93 -2.58 6.59
N ILE A 150 -18.14 -2.01 6.60
CA ILE A 150 -19.19 -2.44 7.52
C ILE A 150 -19.65 -3.86 7.18
N ARG A 151 -19.98 -4.11 5.91
CA ARG A 151 -20.39 -5.45 5.46
C ARG A 151 -19.31 -6.49 5.63
N PHE A 152 -18.06 -6.11 5.39
CA PHE A 152 -16.92 -6.99 5.59
C PHE A 152 -16.80 -7.41 7.06
N LEU A 153 -16.88 -6.47 8.00
CA LEU A 153 -16.82 -6.76 9.44
C LEU A 153 -18.01 -7.59 9.92
N GLU A 154 -19.22 -7.34 9.40
CA GLU A 154 -20.40 -8.18 9.69
C GLU A 154 -20.20 -9.63 9.25
N GLN A 155 -19.63 -9.87 8.06
CA GLN A 155 -19.31 -11.22 7.58
C GLN A 155 -18.27 -11.93 8.46
N MET A 156 -17.42 -11.17 9.13
CA MET A 156 -16.50 -11.68 10.15
C MET A 156 -17.17 -11.89 11.54
N GLY A 157 -18.50 -11.77 11.63
CA GLY A 157 -19.25 -11.93 12.88
C GLY A 157 -19.20 -10.72 13.80
N ARG A 158 -18.79 -9.56 13.30
CA ARG A 158 -18.71 -8.32 14.09
C ARG A 158 -19.98 -7.48 13.90
N HIS A 159 -20.64 -7.15 15.01
CA HIS A 159 -21.84 -6.33 14.98
C HIS A 159 -21.46 -4.84 15.07
N MET A 160 -21.87 -4.08 14.07
CA MET A 160 -21.66 -2.64 14.00
C MET A 160 -22.96 -1.89 14.24
N SER A 161 -22.88 -0.72 14.83
CA SER A 161 -24.00 0.21 14.95
C SER A 161 -23.70 1.51 14.21
N ILE A 162 -24.62 1.95 13.40
CA ILE A 162 -24.49 3.16 12.57
C ILE A 162 -25.39 4.24 13.14
N LYS A 163 -24.87 5.44 13.30
CA LYS A 163 -25.65 6.61 13.70
C LYS A 163 -26.43 7.16 12.50
N GLY A 164 -27.75 7.10 12.58
CA GLY A 164 -28.62 7.68 11.55
C GLY A 164 -28.64 9.21 11.58
N THR A 165 -29.22 9.82 10.57
CA THR A 165 -29.41 11.29 10.47
C THR A 165 -30.27 11.87 11.59
N ASP A 166 -31.10 11.03 12.22
CA ASP A 166 -31.90 11.36 13.42
C ASP A 166 -31.11 11.24 14.74
N GLY A 167 -29.80 10.98 14.65
CA GLY A 167 -28.90 10.86 15.78
C GLY A 167 -28.98 9.51 16.54
N ARG A 168 -29.86 8.59 16.14
CA ARG A 168 -30.03 7.28 16.80
C ARG A 168 -29.08 6.25 16.22
N PHE A 169 -28.53 5.40 17.09
CA PHE A 169 -27.75 4.25 16.66
C PHE A 169 -28.67 3.08 16.28
N ARG A 170 -28.42 2.46 15.14
CA ARG A 170 -29.11 1.25 14.66
C ARG A 170 -28.09 0.21 14.28
N PRO A 171 -28.37 -1.10 14.49
CA PRO A 171 -27.52 -2.17 13.97
C PRO A 171 -27.34 -2.00 12.45
N SER A 172 -26.13 -2.16 11.97
CA SER A 172 -25.83 -2.05 10.52
C SER A 172 -26.63 -3.07 9.70
N THR A 173 -26.94 -4.23 10.27
CA THR A 173 -27.79 -5.25 9.65
C THR A 173 -29.21 -4.76 9.33
N SER A 174 -29.70 -3.72 10.01
CA SER A 174 -31.02 -3.12 9.76
C SER A 174 -31.01 -2.10 8.61
N ILE A 175 -29.85 -1.81 8.02
CA ILE A 175 -29.69 -0.84 6.93
C ILE A 175 -29.49 -1.63 5.63
N PRO A 176 -30.51 -1.70 4.74
CA PRO A 176 -30.46 -2.60 3.57
C PRO A 176 -29.42 -2.17 2.52
N ASN A 177 -29.19 -0.88 2.36
CA ASN A 177 -28.31 -0.33 1.33
C ASN A 177 -27.25 0.58 1.96
N ILE A 178 -26.14 -0.01 2.41
CA ILE A 178 -24.94 0.74 2.74
C ILE A 178 -24.17 0.96 1.43
N PRO A 179 -23.98 2.22 0.99
CA PRO A 179 -23.30 2.48 -0.27
C PRO A 179 -21.86 1.99 -0.23
N GLU A 180 -21.42 1.41 -1.34
CA GLU A 180 -20.01 1.08 -1.52
C GLU A 180 -19.17 2.35 -1.70
N GLN A 181 -17.95 2.31 -1.19
CA GLN A 181 -16.97 3.37 -1.39
C GLN A 181 -16.21 3.13 -2.70
N GLU A 182 -15.86 4.19 -3.39
CA GLU A 182 -14.91 4.08 -4.49
C GLU A 182 -13.55 3.65 -3.95
N TYR A 183 -13.01 2.59 -4.53
CA TYR A 183 -11.69 2.08 -4.19
C TYR A 183 -10.98 1.55 -5.42
N GLU A 184 -9.82 2.12 -5.69
CA GLU A 184 -8.90 1.67 -6.72
C GLU A 184 -7.76 0.91 -6.06
N PRO A 185 -7.63 -0.41 -6.23
CA PRO A 185 -6.57 -1.19 -5.62
C PRO A 185 -5.19 -0.77 -6.15
N LEU A 186 -4.18 -0.86 -5.28
CA LEU A 186 -2.80 -0.58 -5.65
C LEU A 186 -2.29 -1.53 -6.75
N GLU A 187 -2.70 -2.79 -6.69
CA GLU A 187 -2.40 -3.80 -7.71
C GLU A 187 -3.70 -4.22 -8.42
N LYS A 188 -3.67 -4.16 -9.74
CA LYS A 188 -4.77 -4.58 -10.63
C LYS A 188 -4.36 -5.88 -11.32
N TYR A 189 -4.98 -6.99 -10.95
CA TYR A 189 -4.79 -8.31 -11.56
C TYR A 189 -6.03 -8.75 -12.32
#